data_c652a2f9f605112159f6ddb27fff5a70
#
_entry.id   c652a2f9f605112159f6ddb27fff5a70
#
_cell.length_a   1.000
_cell.length_b   1.000
_cell.length_c   1.000
_cell.angle_alpha   90.00
_cell.angle_beta   90.00
_cell.angle_gamma   90.00
#
_symmetry.space_group_name_H-M   'P 1'
#
loop_
_entity.id
_entity.type
_entity.pdbx_description
1 polymer ?
#
loop_
_entity_poly.entity_id
_entity_poly.type
_entity_poly.pdbx_seq_one_letter_code
_entity_poly.pdbx_strand_id
1 'polypeptide(L)'
;IYTLSLHDALPIWAGSGVHVLPPGYKTRLRWIVPLILVAAVIFPFFASKYLLAVVILGLIYVLLGLGLNIVVGLAGLLDLGYVAFYAIGAYGLALGYQYLGLGFWTVLPLAALTAAVAGAILGFPVLRMHGDYLAIVTLGFGEIIRLVLNNWLSFTGGPNGMPAPAPTFLGLEFGRRAKDGGVPIHEFLGIAYNPNMKFLFIYVV
;
A
#
# COMPACT_ATOMS: atom_id res chain seq x y z
N ILE A 1 30.48 14.79 -36.24
CA ILE A 1 30.05 13.85 -35.20
C ILE A 1 30.59 14.39 -33.89
N TYR A 2 29.81 15.21 -33.21
CA TYR A 2 30.15 15.70 -31.88
C TYR A 2 29.77 14.63 -30.87
N THR A 3 30.72 13.90 -30.34
CA THR A 3 30.55 13.12 -29.10
C THR A 3 30.45 14.12 -27.95
N LEU A 4 29.24 14.49 -27.58
CA LEU A 4 28.99 15.19 -26.31
C LEU A 4 29.47 14.23 -25.21
N SER A 5 30.59 14.56 -24.60
CA SER A 5 31.13 13.83 -23.47
C SER A 5 30.13 13.94 -22.32
N LEU A 6 29.80 12.83 -21.69
CA LEU A 6 28.95 12.77 -20.47
C LEU A 6 29.44 13.74 -19.36
N HIS A 7 30.68 14.21 -19.44
CA HIS A 7 31.25 15.21 -18.56
C HIS A 7 30.71 16.60 -18.75
N ASP A 8 30.21 16.94 -19.96
CA ASP A 8 29.66 18.29 -20.26
C ASP A 8 28.20 18.44 -19.80
N ALA A 9 27.51 17.33 -19.50
CA ALA A 9 26.16 17.29 -18.94
C ALA A 9 26.10 17.41 -17.41
N LEU A 10 27.25 17.31 -16.74
CA LEU A 10 27.33 17.34 -15.25
C LEU A 10 27.19 18.71 -14.57
N PRO A 11 27.36 19.88 -15.20
CA PRO A 11 27.25 21.14 -14.48
C PRO A 11 25.84 21.52 -14.05
N ILE A 12 24.80 20.89 -14.61
CA ILE A 12 23.41 21.21 -14.22
C ILE A 12 23.06 20.65 -12.84
N TRP A 13 23.71 19.56 -12.41
CA TRP A 13 23.50 18.95 -11.08
C TRP A 13 24.50 19.39 -10.02
N ALA A 14 25.65 19.90 -10.45
CA ALA A 14 26.68 20.42 -9.53
C ALA A 14 26.29 21.79 -8.91
N GLY A 15 25.29 22.47 -9.47
CA GLY A 15 24.79 23.76 -8.97
C GLY A 15 23.61 23.67 -8.00
N SER A 16 23.01 22.51 -7.79
CA SER A 16 22.11 22.30 -6.67
C SER A 16 22.95 22.19 -5.40
N GLY A 17 23.23 23.33 -4.79
CA GLY A 17 23.86 23.40 -3.49
C GLY A 17 23.21 22.35 -2.61
N VAL A 18 24.02 21.45 -2.07
CA VAL A 18 23.59 20.63 -0.93
C VAL A 18 23.00 21.62 0.05
N HIS A 19 21.67 21.67 0.14
CA HIS A 19 21.00 22.47 1.14
C HIS A 19 21.48 21.94 2.49
N VAL A 20 22.55 22.54 2.99
CA VAL A 20 23.06 22.27 4.31
C VAL A 20 21.96 22.73 5.25
N LEU A 21 21.19 21.78 5.73
CA LEU A 21 20.09 22.05 6.66
C LEU A 21 20.64 22.86 7.83
N PRO A 22 19.98 23.95 8.22
CA PRO A 22 20.51 24.87 9.23
C PRO A 22 20.85 24.12 10.52
N PRO A 23 21.93 24.50 11.21
CA PRO A 23 22.30 23.93 12.49
C PRO A 23 21.10 24.10 13.46
N GLY A 24 20.56 23.01 13.96
CA GLY A 24 19.32 22.97 14.76
C GLY A 24 18.13 22.25 14.10
N TYR A 25 18.19 21.94 12.80
CA TYR A 25 17.17 21.16 12.10
C TYR A 25 16.93 19.78 12.77
N LYS A 26 18.02 19.09 13.16
CA LYS A 26 17.92 17.79 13.85
C LYS A 26 17.20 17.90 15.19
N THR A 27 17.39 18.97 15.91
CA THR A 27 16.74 19.20 17.22
C THR A 27 15.25 19.51 17.03
N ARG A 28 14.90 20.33 16.05
CA ARG A 28 13.49 20.64 15.73
C ARG A 28 12.76 19.39 15.21
N LEU A 29 13.38 18.62 14.32
CA LEU A 29 12.82 17.39 13.80
C LEU A 29 12.55 16.35 14.91
N ARG A 30 13.40 16.29 15.92
CA ARG A 30 13.26 15.40 17.07
C ARG A 30 11.97 15.65 17.86
N TRP A 31 11.46 16.89 17.88
CA TRP A 31 10.20 17.23 18.54
C TRP A 31 9.00 17.22 17.59
N ILE A 32 9.21 17.51 16.32
CA ILE A 32 8.14 17.52 15.30
C ILE A 32 7.64 16.09 15.03
N VAL A 33 8.54 15.11 14.93
CA VAL A 33 8.15 13.72 14.67
C VAL A 33 7.21 13.15 15.74
N PRO A 34 7.52 13.20 17.06
CA PRO A 34 6.61 12.71 18.06
C PRO A 34 5.30 13.52 18.13
N LEU A 35 5.35 14.83 17.85
CA LEU A 35 4.13 15.65 17.79
C LEU A 35 3.21 15.21 16.66
N ILE A 36 3.75 14.93 15.47
CA ILE A 36 2.99 14.40 14.33
C ILE A 36 2.43 13.02 14.66
N LEU A 37 3.21 12.13 15.30
CA LEU A 37 2.75 10.81 15.71
C LEU A 37 1.61 10.90 16.72
N VAL A 38 1.71 11.77 17.72
CA VAL A 38 0.63 11.99 18.68
C VAL A 38 -0.61 12.55 17.98
N ALA A 39 -0.46 13.54 17.10
CA ALA A 39 -1.57 14.07 16.31
C ALA A 39 -2.21 12.98 15.42
N ALA A 40 -1.43 12.12 14.80
CA ALA A 40 -1.91 11.01 14.00
C ALA A 40 -2.71 10.00 14.82
N VAL A 41 -2.28 9.68 16.05
CA VAL A 41 -3.01 8.77 16.96
C VAL A 41 -4.32 9.40 17.46
N ILE A 42 -4.33 10.69 17.70
CA ILE A 42 -5.52 11.41 18.22
C ILE A 42 -6.54 11.67 17.11
N PHE A 43 -6.08 11.90 15.87
CA PHE A 43 -6.91 12.25 14.72
C PHE A 43 -8.14 11.36 14.51
N PRO A 44 -8.05 9.99 14.53
CA PRO A 44 -9.18 9.12 14.23
C PRO A 44 -10.32 9.21 15.26
N PHE A 45 -10.07 9.72 16.47
CA PHE A 45 -11.13 9.89 17.48
C PHE A 45 -12.03 11.07 17.19
N PHE A 46 -11.53 12.09 16.50
CA PHE A 46 -12.30 13.30 16.13
C PHE A 46 -12.73 13.31 14.67
N ALA A 47 -12.17 12.44 13.83
CA ALA A 47 -12.44 12.41 12.40
C ALA A 47 -13.80 11.79 12.09
N SER A 48 -14.50 12.33 11.09
CA SER A 48 -15.68 11.67 10.51
C SER A 48 -15.26 10.41 9.74
N LYS A 49 -16.20 9.49 9.51
CA LYS A 49 -15.95 8.26 8.71
C LYS A 49 -15.36 8.57 7.34
N TYR A 50 -15.87 9.63 6.70
CA TYR A 50 -15.38 10.06 5.39
C TYR A 50 -13.91 10.49 5.44
N LEU A 51 -13.57 11.36 6.38
CA LEU A 51 -12.19 11.82 6.55
C LEU A 51 -11.24 10.65 6.87
N LEU A 52 -11.69 9.74 7.73
CA LEU A 52 -10.89 8.57 8.08
C LEU A 52 -10.64 7.66 6.86
N ALA A 53 -11.66 7.41 6.04
CA ALA A 53 -11.52 6.64 4.81
C ALA A 53 -10.54 7.31 3.82
N VAL A 54 -10.62 8.63 3.67
CA VAL A 54 -9.71 9.40 2.79
C VAL A 54 -8.27 9.32 3.30
N VAL A 55 -8.05 9.45 4.60
CA VAL A 55 -6.71 9.37 5.19
C VAL A 55 -6.14 7.96 5.08
N ILE A 56 -6.93 6.90 5.30
CA ILE A 56 -6.49 5.51 5.08
C ILE A 56 -6.07 5.32 3.62
N LEU A 57 -6.87 5.79 2.67
CA LEU A 57 -6.52 5.72 1.26
C LEU A 57 -5.21 6.47 0.98
N GLY A 58 -5.04 7.66 1.56
CA GLY A 58 -3.81 8.44 1.47
C GLY A 58 -2.59 7.68 2.01
N LEU A 59 -2.71 7.02 3.16
CA LEU A 59 -1.65 6.20 3.75
C LEU A 59 -1.28 5.01 2.85
N ILE A 60 -2.27 4.35 2.24
CA ILE A 60 -2.02 3.29 1.26
C ILE A 60 -1.20 3.83 0.07
N TYR A 61 -1.56 5.01 -0.45
CA TYR A 61 -0.78 5.63 -1.53
C TYR A 61 0.63 6.04 -1.10
N VAL A 62 0.81 6.46 0.15
CA VAL A 62 2.15 6.73 0.70
C VAL A 62 2.99 5.44 0.74
N LEU A 63 2.43 4.33 1.21
CA LEU A 63 3.12 3.03 1.20
C LEU A 63 3.46 2.57 -0.22
N LEU A 64 2.52 2.72 -1.15
CA LEU A 64 2.76 2.43 -2.57
C LEU A 64 3.87 3.32 -3.13
N GLY A 65 3.88 4.63 -2.82
CA GLY A 65 4.92 5.56 -3.23
C GLY A 65 6.29 5.23 -2.66
N LEU A 66 6.36 4.77 -1.40
CA LEU A 66 7.60 4.30 -0.80
C LEU A 66 8.12 3.04 -1.50
N GLY A 67 7.24 2.09 -1.80
CA GLY A 67 7.61 0.90 -2.58
C GLY A 67 8.11 1.26 -3.99
N LEU A 68 7.40 2.15 -4.67
CA LEU A 68 7.80 2.65 -5.99
C LEU A 68 9.16 3.38 -5.94
N ASN A 69 9.41 4.15 -4.87
CA ASN A 69 10.70 4.82 -4.68
C ASN A 69 11.88 3.84 -4.56
N ILE A 70 11.66 2.64 -4.03
CA ILE A 70 12.70 1.60 -4.02
C ILE A 70 13.01 1.15 -5.45
N VAL A 71 12.00 0.94 -6.28
CA VAL A 71 12.18 0.47 -7.66
C VAL A 71 12.75 1.57 -8.55
N VAL A 72 12.18 2.76 -8.51
CA VAL A 72 12.61 3.88 -9.35
C VAL A 72 13.85 4.57 -8.78
N GLY A 73 13.88 4.83 -7.47
CA GLY A 73 14.94 5.60 -6.84
C GLY A 73 16.23 4.80 -6.63
N LEU A 74 16.16 3.54 -6.21
CA LEU A 74 17.35 2.72 -5.94
C LEU A 74 17.75 1.85 -7.13
N ALA A 75 16.79 1.22 -7.82
CA ALA A 75 17.08 0.36 -8.97
C ALA A 75 17.12 1.13 -10.30
N GLY A 76 16.63 2.37 -10.35
CA GLY A 76 16.62 3.17 -11.57
C GLY A 76 15.67 2.63 -12.65
N LEU A 77 14.71 1.78 -12.28
CA LEU A 77 13.78 1.14 -13.19
C LEU A 77 12.46 1.91 -13.21
N LEU A 78 12.05 2.37 -14.38
CA LEU A 78 10.77 3.08 -14.54
C LEU A 78 9.63 2.07 -14.64
N ASP A 79 9.06 1.67 -13.50
CA ASP A 79 7.92 0.77 -13.42
C ASP A 79 6.61 1.56 -13.30
N LEU A 80 5.81 1.56 -14.36
CA LEU A 80 4.47 2.18 -14.38
C LEU A 80 3.35 1.18 -14.04
N GLY A 81 3.66 -0.10 -13.93
CA GLY A 81 2.71 -1.17 -13.59
C GLY A 81 2.64 -1.49 -12.09
N TYR A 82 3.37 -0.78 -11.24
CA TYR A 82 3.50 -1.08 -9.82
C TYR A 82 2.16 -1.27 -9.10
N VAL A 83 1.13 -0.51 -9.47
CA VAL A 83 -0.23 -0.60 -8.87
C VAL A 83 -0.87 -1.98 -9.11
N ALA A 84 -0.46 -2.73 -10.13
CA ALA A 84 -0.96 -4.09 -10.37
C ALA A 84 -0.61 -5.04 -9.23
N PHE A 85 0.56 -4.90 -8.61
CA PHE A 85 0.96 -5.74 -7.48
C PHE A 85 0.11 -5.45 -6.23
N TYR A 86 -0.30 -4.21 -6.03
CA TYR A 86 -1.29 -3.86 -5.02
C TYR A 86 -2.62 -4.58 -5.26
N ALA A 87 -3.12 -4.58 -6.50
CA ALA A 87 -4.33 -5.26 -6.84
C ALA A 87 -4.22 -6.79 -6.64
N ILE A 88 -3.11 -7.42 -7.05
CA ILE A 88 -2.84 -8.84 -6.82
C ILE A 88 -2.83 -9.16 -5.32
N GLY A 89 -2.18 -8.35 -4.50
CA GLY A 89 -2.16 -8.51 -3.04
C GLY A 89 -3.54 -8.39 -2.42
N ALA A 90 -4.32 -7.38 -2.82
CA ALA A 90 -5.68 -7.16 -2.32
C ALA A 90 -6.62 -8.31 -2.67
N TYR A 91 -6.58 -8.79 -3.92
CA TYR A 91 -7.36 -9.96 -4.33
C TYR A 91 -6.83 -11.26 -3.73
N GLY A 92 -5.52 -11.39 -3.52
CA GLY A 92 -4.93 -12.50 -2.78
C GLY A 92 -5.49 -12.63 -1.36
N LEU A 93 -5.66 -11.49 -0.67
CA LEU A 93 -6.31 -11.45 0.64
C LEU A 93 -7.79 -11.86 0.55
N ALA A 94 -8.55 -11.33 -0.40
CA ALA A 94 -9.97 -11.63 -0.56
C ALA A 94 -10.21 -13.09 -0.93
N LEU A 95 -9.43 -13.65 -1.87
CA LEU A 95 -9.51 -15.05 -2.30
C LEU A 95 -9.09 -16.01 -1.18
N GLY A 96 -8.02 -15.70 -0.45
CA GLY A 96 -7.58 -16.50 0.69
C GLY A 96 -8.64 -16.60 1.78
N TYR A 97 -9.35 -15.51 2.05
CA TYR A 97 -10.48 -15.51 2.97
C TYR A 97 -11.66 -16.34 2.43
N GLN A 98 -12.04 -16.13 1.17
CA GLN A 98 -13.24 -16.74 0.61
C GLN A 98 -13.09 -18.25 0.34
N TYR A 99 -11.94 -18.69 -0.17
CA TYR A 99 -11.72 -20.09 -0.55
C TYR A 99 -11.05 -20.94 0.52
N LEU A 100 -10.17 -20.34 1.31
CA LEU A 100 -9.42 -21.06 2.36
C LEU A 100 -10.00 -20.85 3.76
N GLY A 101 -10.95 -19.92 3.94
CA GLY A 101 -11.56 -19.64 5.23
C GLY A 101 -10.56 -19.12 6.29
N LEU A 102 -9.41 -18.63 5.86
CA LEU A 102 -8.35 -18.19 6.76
C LEU A 102 -8.65 -16.81 7.34
N GLY A 103 -8.28 -16.60 8.60
CA GLY A 103 -8.41 -15.30 9.26
C GLY A 103 -7.49 -14.22 8.66
N PHE A 104 -7.78 -12.96 8.99
CA PHE A 104 -7.04 -11.79 8.46
C PHE A 104 -5.51 -11.92 8.56
N TRP A 105 -4.99 -12.28 9.74
CA TRP A 105 -3.55 -12.35 9.99
C TRP A 105 -2.83 -13.50 9.29
N THR A 106 -3.52 -14.58 9.00
CA THR A 106 -2.96 -15.72 8.26
C THR A 106 -2.96 -15.49 6.75
N VAL A 107 -3.99 -14.79 6.25
CA VAL A 107 -4.10 -14.47 4.82
C VAL A 107 -3.17 -13.33 4.41
N LEU A 108 -2.90 -12.39 5.30
CA LEU A 108 -2.07 -11.22 5.00
C LEU A 108 -0.65 -11.61 4.51
N PRO A 109 0.12 -12.47 5.19
CA PRO A 109 1.42 -12.90 4.68
C PRO A 109 1.30 -13.74 3.39
N LEU A 110 0.20 -14.51 3.25
CA LEU A 110 -0.05 -15.27 2.02
C LEU A 110 -0.32 -14.33 0.83
N ALA A 111 -1.11 -13.30 1.03
CA ALA A 111 -1.37 -12.27 0.02
C ALA A 111 -0.08 -11.50 -0.36
N ALA A 112 0.77 -11.19 0.63
CA ALA A 112 2.07 -10.61 0.36
C ALA A 112 2.97 -11.55 -0.46
N LEU A 113 2.95 -12.85 -0.14
CA LEU A 113 3.70 -13.86 -0.89
C LEU A 113 3.19 -13.99 -2.33
N THR A 114 1.87 -14.01 -2.56
CA THR A 114 1.30 -14.05 -3.92
C THR A 114 1.71 -12.84 -4.75
N ALA A 115 1.68 -11.64 -4.15
CA ALA A 115 2.13 -10.42 -4.82
C ALA A 115 3.64 -10.47 -5.12
N ALA A 116 4.46 -10.98 -4.18
CA ALA A 116 5.89 -11.12 -4.36
C ALA A 116 6.24 -12.13 -5.47
N VAL A 117 5.55 -13.28 -5.51
CA VAL A 117 5.71 -14.28 -6.58
C VAL A 117 5.32 -13.72 -7.94
N ALA A 118 4.19 -13.03 -8.03
CA ALA A 118 3.77 -12.36 -9.25
C ALA A 118 4.81 -11.30 -9.69
N GLY A 119 5.35 -10.53 -8.75
CA GLY A 119 6.42 -9.58 -8.99
C GLY A 119 7.71 -10.24 -9.50
N ALA A 120 8.09 -11.38 -8.94
CA ALA A 120 9.26 -12.14 -9.37
C ALA A 120 9.08 -12.72 -10.80
N ILE A 121 7.91 -13.30 -11.09
CA ILE A 121 7.59 -13.85 -12.42
C ILE A 121 7.67 -12.77 -13.50
N LEU A 122 7.16 -11.59 -13.21
CA LEU A 122 7.13 -10.48 -14.14
C LEU A 122 8.47 -9.73 -14.18
N GLY A 123 9.12 -9.60 -13.05
CA GLY A 123 10.42 -8.95 -12.97
C GLY A 123 11.48 -9.66 -13.83
N PHE A 124 11.42 -10.99 -13.92
CA PHE A 124 12.40 -11.76 -14.69
C PHE A 124 12.53 -11.36 -16.18
N PRO A 125 11.44 -11.27 -16.98
CA PRO A 125 11.52 -10.76 -18.34
C PRO A 125 11.75 -9.24 -18.40
N VAL A 126 11.16 -8.50 -17.46
CA VAL A 126 11.19 -7.04 -17.43
C VAL A 126 12.58 -6.48 -17.13
N LEU A 127 13.36 -7.13 -16.27
CA LEU A 127 14.73 -6.74 -15.94
C LEU A 127 15.71 -6.84 -17.13
N ARG A 128 15.32 -7.53 -18.20
CA ARG A 128 16.12 -7.60 -19.44
C ARG A 128 15.85 -6.44 -20.38
N MET A 129 14.83 -5.65 -20.13
CA MET A 129 14.45 -4.50 -20.95
C MET A 129 15.07 -3.22 -20.37
N HIS A 130 15.36 -2.27 -21.24
CA HIS A 130 16.01 -1.02 -20.87
C HIS A 130 15.16 0.18 -21.32
N GLY A 131 15.22 1.25 -20.51
CA GLY A 131 14.63 2.54 -20.87
C GLY A 131 13.10 2.51 -21.03
N ASP A 132 12.62 3.15 -22.09
CA ASP A 132 11.19 3.38 -22.35
C ASP A 132 10.40 2.10 -22.58
N TYR A 133 11.03 1.04 -23.10
CA TYR A 133 10.40 -0.27 -23.28
C TYR A 133 9.93 -0.87 -21.95
N LEU A 134 10.71 -0.71 -20.90
CA LEU A 134 10.37 -1.17 -19.57
C LEU A 134 9.06 -0.50 -19.09
N ALA A 135 8.98 0.81 -19.22
CA ALA A 135 7.80 1.59 -18.81
C ALA A 135 6.53 1.16 -19.58
N ILE A 136 6.63 0.96 -20.90
CA ILE A 136 5.50 0.55 -21.74
C ILE A 136 5.02 -0.86 -21.36
N VAL A 137 5.93 -1.80 -21.16
CA VAL A 137 5.60 -3.19 -20.82
C VAL A 137 4.97 -3.29 -19.43
N THR A 138 5.51 -2.58 -18.44
CA THR A 138 4.95 -2.57 -17.08
C THR A 138 3.58 -1.90 -17.04
N LEU A 139 3.38 -0.80 -17.80
CA LEU A 139 2.07 -0.17 -17.94
C LEU A 139 1.06 -1.13 -18.58
N GLY A 140 1.45 -1.79 -19.69
CA GLY A 140 0.60 -2.78 -20.36
C GLY A 140 0.23 -3.95 -19.45
N PHE A 141 1.18 -4.42 -18.64
CA PHE A 141 0.92 -5.43 -17.62
C PHE A 141 -0.09 -4.95 -16.58
N GLY A 142 0.06 -3.74 -16.06
CA GLY A 142 -0.90 -3.14 -15.13
C GLY A 142 -2.32 -3.13 -15.70
N GLU A 143 -2.47 -2.77 -16.97
CA GLU A 143 -3.75 -2.75 -17.66
C GLU A 143 -4.32 -4.16 -17.88
N ILE A 144 -3.47 -5.15 -18.23
CA ILE A 144 -3.90 -6.55 -18.37
C ILE A 144 -4.44 -7.06 -17.03
N ILE A 145 -3.75 -6.85 -15.92
CA ILE A 145 -4.24 -7.27 -14.61
C ILE A 145 -5.58 -6.59 -14.28
N ARG A 146 -5.70 -5.30 -14.53
CA ARG A 146 -6.96 -4.56 -14.33
C ARG A 146 -8.11 -5.18 -15.13
N LEU A 147 -7.87 -5.48 -16.40
CA LEU A 147 -8.87 -6.08 -17.29
C LEU A 147 -9.24 -7.50 -16.83
N VAL A 148 -8.27 -8.33 -16.44
CA VAL A 148 -8.53 -9.68 -15.94
C VAL A 148 -9.38 -9.60 -14.66
N LEU A 149 -9.02 -8.76 -13.70
CA LEU A 149 -9.75 -8.64 -12.44
C LEU A 149 -11.19 -8.12 -12.66
N ASN A 150 -11.42 -7.23 -13.60
CA ASN A 150 -12.75 -6.69 -13.89
C ASN A 150 -13.63 -7.64 -14.71
N ASN A 151 -13.04 -8.52 -15.52
CA ASN A 151 -13.82 -9.38 -16.44
C ASN A 151 -14.00 -10.81 -15.92
N TRP A 152 -13.21 -11.26 -14.95
CA TRP A 152 -13.29 -12.61 -14.42
C TRP A 152 -14.35 -12.73 -13.31
N LEU A 153 -15.62 -12.62 -13.68
CA LEU A 153 -16.75 -12.58 -12.75
C LEU A 153 -16.80 -13.76 -11.78
N SER A 154 -16.51 -14.95 -12.24
CA SER A 154 -16.59 -16.18 -11.43
C SER A 154 -15.50 -16.27 -10.36
N PHE A 155 -14.34 -15.65 -10.58
CA PHE A 155 -13.18 -15.77 -9.69
C PHE A 155 -12.95 -14.51 -8.84
N THR A 156 -13.11 -13.33 -9.42
CA THR A 156 -12.82 -12.05 -8.76
C THR A 156 -14.06 -11.24 -8.38
N GLY A 157 -15.26 -11.71 -8.79
CA GLY A 157 -16.48 -10.91 -8.65
C GLY A 157 -16.58 -9.77 -9.66
N GLY A 158 -15.57 -9.58 -10.52
CA GLY A 158 -15.53 -8.53 -11.53
C GLY A 158 -15.67 -7.11 -10.95
N PRO A 159 -16.49 -6.24 -11.58
CA PRO A 159 -16.67 -4.85 -11.13
C PRO A 159 -17.27 -4.72 -9.71
N ASN A 160 -17.98 -5.75 -9.24
CA ASN A 160 -18.58 -5.76 -7.90
C ASN A 160 -17.57 -6.02 -6.80
N GLY A 161 -16.39 -6.54 -7.14
CA GLY A 161 -15.33 -6.88 -6.21
C GLY A 161 -15.69 -8.07 -5.31
N MET A 162 -14.82 -8.34 -4.34
CA MET A 162 -14.97 -9.43 -3.39
C MET A 162 -15.01 -8.91 -1.96
N PRO A 163 -15.75 -9.58 -1.04
CA PRO A 163 -15.70 -9.24 0.37
C PRO A 163 -14.31 -9.56 0.94
N ALA A 164 -13.74 -8.61 1.67
CA ALA A 164 -12.52 -8.82 2.43
C ALA A 164 -12.84 -9.31 3.86
N PRO A 165 -11.93 -10.05 4.51
CA PRO A 165 -12.08 -10.45 5.90
C PRO A 165 -12.20 -9.21 6.80
N ALA A 166 -13.02 -9.31 7.83
CA ALA A 166 -13.04 -8.28 8.86
C ALA A 166 -11.70 -8.32 9.61
N PRO A 167 -11.09 -7.16 9.90
CA PRO A 167 -9.88 -7.14 10.70
C PRO A 167 -10.17 -7.70 12.09
N THR A 168 -9.35 -8.64 12.54
CA THR A 168 -9.41 -9.26 13.86
C THR A 168 -8.09 -9.04 14.59
N PHE A 169 -8.12 -8.87 15.91
CA PHE A 169 -6.92 -8.75 16.71
C PHE A 169 -7.08 -9.59 17.98
N LEU A 170 -6.25 -10.62 18.14
CA LEU A 170 -6.28 -11.53 19.28
C LEU A 170 -7.66 -12.13 19.58
N GLY A 171 -8.45 -12.46 18.55
CA GLY A 171 -9.82 -12.98 18.70
C GLY A 171 -10.88 -11.91 18.93
N LEU A 172 -10.50 -10.63 18.99
CA LEU A 172 -11.42 -9.49 19.07
C LEU A 172 -11.76 -9.02 17.66
N GLU A 173 -13.04 -8.91 17.35
CA GLU A 173 -13.52 -8.42 16.07
C GLU A 173 -13.91 -6.94 16.15
N PHE A 174 -13.46 -6.13 15.19
CA PHE A 174 -13.81 -4.72 15.07
C PHE A 174 -15.15 -4.49 14.35
N GLY A 175 -15.93 -5.56 14.19
CA GLY A 175 -17.27 -5.54 13.58
C GLY A 175 -18.37 -5.23 14.61
N ARG A 176 -19.59 -4.93 14.08
CA ARG A 176 -20.79 -4.79 14.91
C ARG A 176 -21.27 -6.13 15.48
N ARG A 177 -21.02 -7.22 14.76
CA ARG A 177 -21.32 -8.60 15.16
C ARG A 177 -20.13 -9.48 14.83
N ALA A 178 -19.83 -10.41 15.71
CA ALA A 178 -18.85 -11.44 15.43
C ALA A 178 -19.32 -12.29 14.25
N LYS A 179 -18.45 -12.48 13.27
CA LYS A 179 -18.69 -13.34 12.11
C LYS A 179 -17.92 -14.65 12.19
N ASP A 180 -16.71 -14.58 12.77
CA ASP A 180 -15.77 -15.70 12.82
C ASP A 180 -15.62 -16.29 14.22
N GLY A 181 -16.64 -16.11 15.09
CA GLY A 181 -16.66 -16.68 16.46
C GLY A 181 -15.84 -15.89 17.49
N GLY A 182 -15.33 -14.71 17.14
CA GLY A 182 -14.66 -13.80 18.06
C GLY A 182 -15.63 -13.01 18.94
N VAL A 183 -15.10 -12.24 19.89
CA VAL A 183 -15.89 -11.30 20.72
C VAL A 183 -15.78 -9.90 20.10
N PRO A 184 -16.90 -9.19 19.87
CA PRO A 184 -16.84 -7.82 19.40
C PRO A 184 -16.12 -6.93 20.42
N ILE A 185 -15.18 -6.09 19.98
CA ILE A 185 -14.37 -5.25 20.88
C ILE A 185 -15.20 -4.29 21.73
N HIS A 186 -16.33 -3.83 21.20
CA HIS A 186 -17.21 -2.93 21.93
C HIS A 186 -17.93 -3.62 23.09
N GLU A 187 -18.26 -4.92 22.97
CA GLU A 187 -18.81 -5.73 24.07
C GLU A 187 -17.72 -6.05 25.11
N PHE A 188 -16.50 -6.36 24.67
CA PHE A 188 -15.38 -6.63 25.55
C PHE A 188 -15.00 -5.42 26.42
N LEU A 189 -15.05 -4.21 25.84
CA LEU A 189 -14.74 -2.96 26.53
C LEU A 189 -15.98 -2.33 27.24
N GLY A 190 -17.17 -2.89 27.05
CA GLY A 190 -18.41 -2.34 27.63
C GLY A 190 -18.79 -0.95 27.07
N ILE A 191 -18.32 -0.62 25.85
CA ILE A 191 -18.49 0.68 25.22
C ILE A 191 -19.56 0.56 24.13
N ALA A 192 -20.36 1.62 23.91
CA ALA A 192 -21.31 1.67 22.82
C ALA A 192 -20.61 1.51 21.46
N TYR A 193 -21.17 0.71 20.56
CA TYR A 193 -20.61 0.48 19.24
C TYR A 193 -20.42 1.79 18.46
N ASN A 194 -19.19 2.09 18.13
CA ASN A 194 -18.86 3.20 17.24
C ASN A 194 -18.50 2.64 15.85
N PRO A 195 -19.22 3.06 14.77
CA PRO A 195 -18.90 2.62 13.42
C PRO A 195 -17.48 2.94 12.95
N ASN A 196 -16.79 3.83 13.62
CA ASN A 196 -15.42 4.21 13.29
C ASN A 196 -14.36 3.18 13.79
N MET A 197 -14.74 2.24 14.66
CA MET A 197 -13.78 1.27 15.22
C MET A 197 -13.07 0.43 14.16
N LYS A 198 -13.77 0.02 13.10
CA LYS A 198 -13.14 -0.70 11.97
C LYS A 198 -12.07 0.14 11.27
N PHE A 199 -12.41 1.39 11.00
CA PHE A 199 -11.50 2.31 10.32
C PHE A 199 -10.32 2.68 11.22
N LEU A 200 -10.55 2.80 12.53
CA LEU A 200 -9.48 3.04 13.50
C LEU A 200 -8.46 1.92 13.47
N PHE A 201 -8.89 0.65 13.45
CA PHE A 201 -7.98 -0.48 13.35
C PHE A 201 -7.17 -0.44 12.06
N ILE A 202 -7.82 -0.27 10.89
CA ILE A 202 -7.15 -0.20 9.58
C ILE A 202 -6.18 0.99 9.52
N TYR A 203 -6.51 2.08 10.21
CA TYR A 203 -5.64 3.27 10.29
C TYR A 203 -4.37 3.01 11.10
N VAL A 204 -4.44 2.18 12.14
CA VAL A 204 -3.30 1.88 13.04
C VAL A 204 -2.39 0.79 12.46
N VAL A 205 -2.94 -0.17 11.71
CA VAL A 205 -2.19 -1.25 11.05
C VAL A 205 -1.49 -0.77 9.80
#